data_727160c9184e7603e45cb49c53f6573b
#
_entry.id   727160c9184e7603e45cb49c53f6573b
#
_cell.length_a   1.000
_cell.length_b   1.000
_cell.length_c   1.000
_cell.angle_alpha   90.00
_cell.angle_beta   90.00
_cell.angle_gamma   90.00
#
_symmetry.space_group_name_H-M   'P 1'
#
loop_
_entity.id
_entity.type
_entity.pdbx_description
1 polymer ?
#
loop_
_entity_poly.entity_id
_entity_poly.type
_entity_poly.pdbx_seq_one_letter_code
_entity_poly.pdbx_strand_id
1 'polypeptide(L)' 'MKLQQEANAHINRKRSKFQNEFNGLMKPLQKLLQENLHNRVELDNALLHLVETKLWAKRSVEMHGIK' A
#
# COMPACT_ATOMS: atom_id res chain seq x y z
N MET A 1 -20.76 1.02 23.87
CA MET A 1 -19.34 0.62 23.92
C MET A 1 -19.04 -0.60 23.06
N LYS A 2 -19.80 -1.68 23.17
CA LYS A 2 -19.61 -2.86 22.31
C LYS A 2 -19.74 -2.55 20.82
N LEU A 3 -20.75 -1.74 20.44
CA LEU A 3 -20.98 -1.36 19.04
C LEU A 3 -19.80 -0.58 18.46
N GLN A 4 -19.20 0.30 19.24
CA GLN A 4 -18.05 1.09 18.80
C GLN A 4 -16.81 0.21 18.62
N GLN A 5 -16.58 -0.74 19.52
CA GLN A 5 -15.47 -1.69 19.40
C GLN A 5 -15.62 -2.59 18.18
N GLU A 6 -16.83 -3.05 17.91
CA GLU A 6 -17.12 -3.87 16.73
C GLU A 6 -16.91 -3.09 15.43
N ALA A 7 -17.34 -1.81 15.39
CA ALA A 7 -17.13 -0.94 14.25
C ALA A 7 -15.63 -0.69 14.03
N ASN A 8 -14.87 -0.43 15.08
CA ASN A 8 -13.43 -0.24 14.99
C ASN A 8 -12.69 -1.50 14.53
N ALA A 9 -13.10 -2.67 15.03
CA ALA A 9 -12.52 -3.94 14.60
C ALA A 9 -12.78 -4.20 13.11
N HIS A 10 -13.99 -3.90 12.63
CA HIS A 10 -14.35 -4.04 11.22
C HIS A 10 -13.52 -3.11 10.32
N ILE A 11 -13.35 -1.85 10.73
CA ILE A 11 -12.52 -0.86 10.02
C ILE A 11 -11.08 -1.35 9.97
N ASN A 12 -10.55 -1.84 11.09
CA ASN A 12 -9.18 -2.34 11.16
C ASN A 12 -8.96 -3.55 10.26
N ARG A 13 -9.93 -4.46 10.17
CA ARG A 13 -9.87 -5.61 9.24
C ARG A 13 -9.79 -5.18 7.79
N LYS A 14 -10.60 -4.21 7.39
CA LYS A 14 -10.57 -3.66 6.03
C LYS A 14 -9.22 -3.02 5.72
N ARG A 15 -8.67 -2.25 6.65
CA ARG A 15 -7.36 -1.62 6.51
C ARG A 15 -6.26 -2.67 6.37
N SER A 16 -6.27 -3.69 7.22
CA SER A 16 -5.27 -4.76 7.20
C SER A 16 -5.34 -5.55 5.89
N LYS A 17 -6.54 -5.86 5.43
CA LYS A 17 -6.73 -6.55 4.15
C LYS A 17 -6.19 -5.75 3.00
N PHE A 18 -6.51 -4.46 2.93
CA PHE A 18 -6.01 -3.55 1.90
C PHE A 18 -4.48 -3.48 1.91
N GLN A 19 -3.89 -3.28 3.09
CA GLN A 19 -2.43 -3.18 3.22
C GLN A 19 -1.74 -4.48 2.82
N ASN A 20 -2.28 -5.62 3.21
CA ASN A 20 -1.73 -6.92 2.85
C ASN A 20 -1.81 -7.16 1.35
N GLU A 21 -2.93 -6.84 0.72
CA GLU A 21 -3.09 -6.94 -0.72
C GLU A 21 -2.12 -6.01 -1.45
N PHE A 22 -2.01 -4.77 -0.99
CA PHE A 22 -1.10 -3.79 -1.58
C PHE A 22 0.35 -4.26 -1.48
N ASN A 23 0.79 -4.68 -0.31
CA ASN A 23 2.14 -5.20 -0.09
C ASN A 23 2.42 -6.45 -0.94
N GLY A 24 1.43 -7.32 -1.08
CA GLY A 24 1.52 -8.50 -1.93
C GLY A 24 1.71 -8.17 -3.40
N LEU A 25 1.14 -7.06 -3.87
CA LEU A 25 1.30 -6.60 -5.25
C LEU A 25 2.61 -5.83 -5.45
N MET A 26 3.10 -5.13 -4.42
CA MET A 26 4.34 -4.36 -4.51
C MET A 26 5.56 -5.23 -4.77
N LYS A 27 5.67 -6.37 -4.10
CA LYS A 27 6.83 -7.24 -4.23
C LYS A 27 7.06 -7.73 -5.67
N PRO A 28 6.06 -8.34 -6.35
CA PRO A 28 6.25 -8.75 -7.73
C PRO A 28 6.46 -7.57 -8.67
N LEU A 29 5.85 -6.42 -8.39
CA LEU A 29 6.04 -5.22 -9.20
C LEU A 29 7.47 -4.68 -9.08
N GLN A 30 8.02 -4.61 -7.87
CA GLN A 30 9.41 -4.22 -7.64
C GLN A 30 10.38 -5.15 -8.39
N LYS A 31 10.13 -6.45 -8.32
CA LYS A 31 10.95 -7.45 -9.00
C LYS A 31 10.89 -7.27 -10.52
N LEU A 32 9.69 -7.04 -11.05
CA LEU A 32 9.50 -6.80 -12.48
C LEU A 32 10.29 -5.60 -12.96
N LEU A 33 10.28 -4.50 -12.20
CA LEU A 33 11.04 -3.30 -12.52
C LEU A 33 12.54 -3.57 -12.48
N GLN A 34 13.02 -4.23 -11.43
CA GLN A 34 14.44 -4.56 -11.26
C GLN A 34 14.95 -5.46 -12.37
N GLU A 35 14.14 -6.39 -12.85
CA GLU A 35 14.54 -7.34 -13.90
C GLU A 35 14.52 -6.72 -15.30
N ASN A 36 13.74 -5.68 -15.53
CA ASN A 36 13.48 -5.17 -16.89
C ASN A 36 14.06 -3.78 -17.16
N LEU A 37 14.32 -2.96 -16.14
CA LEU A 37 14.84 -1.62 -16.33
C LEU A 37 16.38 -1.63 -16.27
N HIS A 38 17.01 -1.11 -17.32
CA HIS A 38 18.48 -1.07 -17.41
C HIS A 38 19.10 0.15 -16.77
N ASN A 39 18.42 1.31 -16.83
CA ASN A 39 18.97 2.54 -16.30
C ASN A 39 18.71 2.63 -14.80
N ARG A 40 19.81 2.72 -14.03
CA ARG A 40 19.71 2.71 -12.56
C ARG A 40 18.99 3.95 -12.01
N VAL A 41 19.21 5.12 -12.60
CA VAL A 41 18.56 6.34 -12.14
C VAL A 41 17.05 6.25 -12.35
N GLU A 42 16.63 5.79 -13.52
CA GLU A 42 15.21 5.63 -13.81
C GLU A 42 14.58 4.53 -12.95
N LEU A 43 15.29 3.43 -12.72
CA LEU A 43 14.84 2.37 -11.83
C LEU A 43 14.65 2.89 -10.40
N ASP A 44 15.63 3.61 -9.87
CA ASP A 44 15.55 4.17 -8.53
C ASP A 44 14.37 5.15 -8.40
N ASN A 45 14.14 5.97 -9.42
CA ASN A 45 13.00 6.88 -9.45
C ASN A 45 11.67 6.11 -9.51
N ALA A 46 11.59 5.06 -10.31
CA ALA A 46 10.39 4.22 -10.39
C ALA A 46 10.07 3.56 -9.04
N LEU A 47 11.10 3.03 -8.37
CA LEU A 47 10.93 2.42 -7.05
C LEU A 47 10.53 3.45 -5.99
N LEU A 48 11.10 4.66 -6.05
CA LEU A 48 10.74 5.74 -5.15
C LEU A 48 9.28 6.14 -5.31
N HIS A 49 8.80 6.30 -6.55
CA HIS A 49 7.40 6.63 -6.81
C HIS A 49 6.44 5.52 -6.38
N LEU A 50 6.87 4.27 -6.48
CA LEU A 50 6.10 3.15 -5.97
C LEU A 50 5.93 3.22 -4.45
N VAL A 51 7.01 3.56 -3.73
CA VAL A 51 6.97 3.78 -2.28
C VAL A 51 6.06 4.97 -1.95
N GLU A 52 6.15 6.05 -2.70
CA GLU A 52 5.27 7.21 -2.54
C GLU A 52 3.80 6.85 -2.75
N THR A 53 3.51 6.02 -3.74
CA THR A 53 2.15 5.51 -3.95
C THR A 53 1.63 4.80 -2.70
N LYS A 54 2.45 3.95 -2.10
CA LYS A 54 2.09 3.26 -0.86
C LYS A 54 1.82 4.24 0.28
N LEU A 55 2.67 5.24 0.45
CA LEU A 55 2.53 6.24 1.52
C LEU A 55 1.25 7.07 1.35
N TRP A 56 0.94 7.50 0.15
CA TRP A 56 -0.28 8.25 -0.13
C TRP A 56 -1.53 7.39 0.05
N ALA A 57 -1.50 6.13 -0.37
CA ALA A 57 -2.59 5.19 -0.17
C ALA A 57 -2.83 4.95 1.32
N LYS A 58 -1.76 4.74 2.09
CA LYS A 58 -1.82 4.57 3.55
C LYS A 58 -2.43 5.81 4.21
N ARG A 59 -1.98 6.99 3.82
CA ARG A 59 -2.50 8.25 4.35
C ARG A 59 -4.00 8.42 4.07
N SER A 60 -4.42 8.11 2.85
CA SER A 60 -5.83 8.18 2.48
C SER A 60 -6.69 7.27 3.34
N VAL A 61 -6.23 6.03 3.56
CA VAL A 61 -6.95 5.06 4.39
C VAL A 61 -7.02 5.52 5.84
N GLU A 62 -5.94 6.07 6.37
CA GLU A 62 -5.89 6.56 7.76
C GLU A 62 -6.79 7.78 7.98
N MET A 63 -6.85 8.69 7.00
CA MET A 63 -7.61 9.95 7.14
C MET A 63 -9.06 9.83 6.73
N HIS A 64 -9.37 9.02 5.74
CA HIS A 64 -10.70 8.97 5.13
C HIS A 64 -11.37 7.60 5.16
N GLY A 65 -10.65 6.57 5.59
CA GLY A 65 -11.14 5.20 5.59
C GLY A 65 -11.09 4.56 4.21
N ILE A 66 -11.67 3.38 4.10
CA ILE A 66 -11.76 2.61 2.86
C ILE A 66 -13.16 2.71 2.31
N LYS A 67 -13.26 2.84 1.00
CA LYS A 67 -14.57 2.82 0.31
C LYS A 67 -15.37 1.57 0.61
#